data_b70b647c0cfba2cfdcfce9ae1bce0172
#
_entry.id   b70b647c0cfba2cfdcfce9ae1bce0172
#
_cell.length_a   1.000
_cell.length_b   1.000
_cell.length_c   1.000
_cell.angle_alpha   90.00
_cell.angle_beta   90.00
_cell.angle_gamma   90.00
#
_symmetry.space_group_name_H-M   'P 1'
#
loop_
_entity.id
_entity.type
_entity.pdbx_description
1 polymer ?
#
loop_
_entity_poly.entity_id
_entity_poly.type
_entity_poly.pdbx_seq_one_letter_code
_entity_poly.pdbx_strand_id
1 'polypeptide(L)'
;VDFAPTVLSLAGLDLPAHFQGTAFLGAKAAAPRGFIFGGKDRQGECADTIRYVRDHRFQYLRNFQPHLPYSQFMSYNWQHASTPVWEQLHRAGKLSGPPARFFAATKPVEELYDVQRDPWQINNLAADPVYAAELIRLRTLLAAQMEAASDLGLLPERELHARRRG
;
A
#
# COMPACT_ATOMS: atom_id res chain seq x y z
N VAL A 1 2.40 9.31 9.16
CA VAL A 1 2.57 10.78 9.18
C VAL A 1 1.78 11.45 10.31
N ASP A 2 0.68 10.84 10.80
CA ASP A 2 -0.26 11.44 11.76
C ASP A 2 0.12 11.28 13.25
N PHE A 3 1.03 10.36 13.58
CA PHE A 3 1.43 10.14 14.98
C PHE A 3 2.15 11.35 15.60
N ALA A 4 3.12 11.93 14.90
CA ALA A 4 3.88 13.05 15.42
C ALA A 4 2.97 14.28 15.74
N PRO A 5 2.13 14.77 14.81
CA PRO A 5 1.19 15.84 15.14
C PRO A 5 0.19 15.46 16.24
N THR A 6 -0.22 14.18 16.33
CA THR A 6 -1.11 13.72 17.41
C THR A 6 -0.43 13.80 18.77
N VAL A 7 0.83 13.37 18.90
CA VAL A 7 1.61 13.46 20.13
C VAL A 7 1.75 14.91 20.57
N LEU A 8 2.08 15.84 19.66
CA LEU A 8 2.17 17.27 19.98
C LEU A 8 0.81 17.84 20.40
N SER A 9 -0.27 17.45 19.71
CA SER A 9 -1.64 17.85 20.07
C SER A 9 -2.02 17.40 21.49
N LEU A 10 -1.69 16.16 21.86
CA LEU A 10 -1.94 15.63 23.20
C LEU A 10 -1.08 16.33 24.27
N ALA A 11 0.13 16.73 23.93
CA ALA A 11 1.01 17.49 24.79
C ALA A 11 0.65 19.00 24.90
N GLY A 12 -0.37 19.46 24.19
CA GLY A 12 -0.77 20.86 24.15
C GLY A 12 0.20 21.78 23.37
N LEU A 13 1.10 21.19 22.58
CA LEU A 13 2.10 21.94 21.81
C LEU A 13 1.58 22.33 20.42
N ASP A 14 2.20 23.35 19.83
CA ASP A 14 1.87 23.78 18.46
C ASP A 14 2.36 22.78 17.41
N LEU A 15 1.55 22.66 16.36
CA LEU A 15 1.89 21.79 15.22
C LEU A 15 2.75 22.58 14.21
N PRO A 16 3.98 22.11 13.91
CA PRO A 16 4.82 22.76 12.92
C PRO A 16 4.16 22.77 11.52
N ALA A 17 4.24 23.89 10.82
CA ALA A 17 3.59 24.06 9.51
C ALA A 17 4.08 23.10 8.41
N HIS A 18 5.29 22.53 8.56
CA HIS A 18 5.85 21.57 7.62
C HIS A 18 5.32 20.13 7.80
N PHE A 19 4.48 19.88 8.82
CA PHE A 19 3.90 18.56 9.00
C PHE A 19 2.83 18.30 7.93
N GLN A 20 2.99 17.19 7.21
CA GLN A 20 2.02 16.72 6.21
C GLN A 20 0.88 15.92 6.86
N GLY A 21 1.11 15.40 8.05
CA GLY A 21 0.11 14.67 8.83
C GLY A 21 -0.80 15.60 9.62
N THR A 22 -1.92 15.06 10.10
CA THR A 22 -2.89 15.75 10.97
C THR A 22 -3.06 15.01 12.28
N ALA A 23 -3.26 15.74 13.38
CA ALA A 23 -3.60 15.13 14.65
C ALA A 23 -5.00 14.51 14.58
N PHE A 24 -5.17 13.32 15.13
CA PHE A 24 -6.48 12.66 15.26
C PHE A 24 -6.96 12.55 16.72
N LEU A 25 -6.15 13.04 17.68
CA LEU A 25 -6.51 13.17 19.10
C LEU A 25 -5.94 14.47 19.67
N GLY A 26 -6.47 14.90 20.82
CA GLY A 26 -6.06 16.11 21.53
C GLY A 26 -6.77 17.38 21.04
N ALA A 27 -6.37 18.52 21.60
CA ALA A 27 -7.05 19.80 21.36
C ALA A 27 -6.97 20.30 19.91
N LYS A 28 -5.99 19.79 19.13
CA LYS A 28 -5.76 20.15 17.73
C LYS A 28 -6.15 19.03 16.78
N ALA A 29 -7.03 18.10 17.22
CA ALA A 29 -7.52 17.03 16.36
C ALA A 29 -8.30 17.59 15.17
N ALA A 30 -7.94 17.12 13.97
CA ALA A 30 -8.67 17.42 12.75
C ALA A 30 -9.92 16.54 12.63
N ALA A 31 -10.85 16.94 11.77
CA ALA A 31 -11.98 16.09 11.40
C ALA A 31 -11.50 14.74 10.83
N PRO A 32 -12.25 13.64 11.07
CA PRO A 32 -11.93 12.35 10.48
C PRO A 32 -11.81 12.42 8.95
N ARG A 33 -10.79 11.76 8.40
CA ARG A 33 -10.62 11.68 6.95
C ARG A 33 -11.60 10.69 6.34
N GLY A 34 -12.16 11.04 5.18
CA GLY A 34 -12.99 10.13 4.39
C GLY A 34 -12.20 8.99 3.74
N PHE A 35 -10.87 9.17 3.57
CA PHE A 35 -9.99 8.18 2.95
C PHE A 35 -8.54 8.38 3.40
N ILE A 36 -7.74 7.33 3.25
CA ILE A 36 -6.29 7.33 3.48
C ILE A 36 -5.57 6.80 2.25
N PHE A 37 -4.32 7.24 2.08
CA PHE A 37 -3.43 6.80 1.02
C PHE A 37 -2.19 6.16 1.60
N GLY A 38 -1.56 5.28 0.81
CA GLY A 38 -0.27 4.72 1.12
C GLY A 38 0.37 4.08 -0.09
N GLY A 39 1.60 3.64 0.08
CA GLY A 39 2.34 3.02 -0.99
C GLY A 39 3.59 2.29 -0.49
N LYS A 40 4.18 1.56 -1.42
CA LYS A 40 5.45 0.88 -1.27
C LYS A 40 6.27 1.11 -2.53
N ASP A 41 7.55 1.43 -2.39
CA ASP A 41 8.50 1.53 -3.51
C ASP A 41 9.62 0.51 -3.36
N ARG A 42 10.23 0.44 -2.18
CA ARG A 42 11.30 -0.49 -1.87
C ARG A 42 11.22 -0.95 -0.42
N GLN A 43 11.55 -2.21 -0.23
CA GLN A 43 11.78 -2.76 1.11
C GLN A 43 12.99 -3.69 1.04
N GLY A 44 14.10 -3.29 1.68
CA GLY A 44 15.36 -4.01 1.56
C GLY A 44 15.80 -4.10 0.09
N GLU A 45 16.08 -5.33 -0.37
CA GLU A 45 16.49 -5.63 -1.74
C GLU A 45 15.34 -5.57 -2.75
N CYS A 46 14.08 -5.63 -2.28
CA CYS A 46 12.90 -5.74 -3.12
C CYS A 46 12.41 -4.38 -3.58
N ALA A 47 12.52 -4.09 -4.87
CA ALA A 47 11.86 -2.95 -5.49
C ALA A 47 10.45 -3.38 -5.95
N ASP A 48 9.46 -2.55 -5.65
CA ASP A 48 8.09 -2.75 -6.07
C ASP A 48 7.34 -1.43 -5.92
N THR A 49 6.55 -1.05 -6.90
CA THR A 49 5.79 0.19 -6.84
C THR A 49 4.32 -0.11 -6.73
N ILE A 50 3.77 0.10 -5.53
CA ILE A 50 2.36 -0.09 -5.22
C ILE A 50 1.83 1.20 -4.62
N ARG A 51 0.62 1.60 -5.01
CA ARG A 51 -0.14 2.69 -4.37
C ARG A 51 -1.51 2.20 -4.01
N TYR A 52 -2.04 2.69 -2.91
CA TYR A 52 -3.41 2.37 -2.52
C TYR A 52 -4.16 3.58 -1.98
N VAL A 53 -5.46 3.51 -2.11
CA VAL A 53 -6.42 4.37 -1.41
C VAL A 53 -7.43 3.47 -0.70
N ARG A 54 -7.81 3.86 0.50
CA ARG A 54 -8.82 3.16 1.31
C ARG A 54 -9.78 4.17 1.91
N ASP A 55 -11.06 3.91 1.78
CA ASP A 55 -12.12 4.54 2.54
C ASP A 55 -12.62 3.62 3.67
N HIS A 56 -13.79 3.91 4.25
CA HIS A 56 -14.36 3.12 5.34
C HIS A 56 -14.79 1.71 4.91
N ARG A 57 -15.00 1.47 3.61
CA ARG A 57 -15.52 0.20 3.10
C ARG A 57 -14.62 -0.46 2.07
N PHE A 58 -14.07 0.30 1.14
CA PHE A 58 -13.30 -0.25 0.03
C PHE A 58 -11.83 0.14 0.11
N GLN A 59 -10.98 -0.79 -0.30
CA GLN A 59 -9.57 -0.55 -0.54
C GLN A 59 -9.25 -0.88 -1.99
N TYR A 60 -8.66 0.08 -2.69
CA TYR A 60 -8.15 -0.08 -4.05
C TYR A 60 -6.64 0.00 -4.05
N LEU A 61 -5.98 -0.94 -4.73
CA LEU A 61 -4.54 -0.96 -4.94
C LEU A 61 -4.22 -0.93 -6.44
N ARG A 62 -3.19 -0.17 -6.78
CA ARG A 62 -2.57 -0.18 -8.10
C ARG A 62 -1.17 -0.76 -7.98
N ASN A 63 -0.90 -1.88 -8.68
CA ASN A 63 0.40 -2.48 -8.81
C ASN A 63 1.04 -1.98 -10.10
N PHE A 64 2.10 -1.17 -9.99
CA PHE A 64 2.80 -0.61 -11.16
C PHE A 64 3.86 -1.57 -11.72
N GLN A 65 4.23 -2.59 -10.94
CA GLN A 65 5.13 -3.66 -11.37
C GLN A 65 4.44 -5.04 -11.24
N PRO A 66 3.35 -5.28 -12.01
CA PRO A 66 2.57 -6.52 -11.88
C PRO A 66 3.31 -7.77 -12.35
N HIS A 67 4.40 -7.61 -13.09
CA HIS A 67 5.28 -8.70 -13.52
C HIS A 67 6.16 -9.28 -12.41
N LEU A 68 6.22 -8.62 -11.24
CA LEU A 68 6.95 -9.10 -10.07
C LEU A 68 5.99 -9.82 -9.11
N PRO A 69 6.42 -10.93 -8.47
CA PRO A 69 5.64 -11.61 -7.45
C PRO A 69 5.54 -10.77 -6.16
N TYR A 70 4.58 -11.13 -5.28
CA TYR A 70 4.59 -10.59 -3.92
C TYR A 70 5.78 -11.13 -3.11
N SER A 71 6.17 -12.38 -3.36
CA SER A 71 7.23 -13.12 -2.65
C SER A 71 8.63 -12.85 -3.19
N GLN A 72 8.96 -11.58 -3.50
CA GLN A 72 10.34 -11.27 -3.87
C GLN A 72 11.28 -11.66 -2.72
N PHE A 73 12.45 -12.22 -3.07
CA PHE A 73 13.45 -12.58 -2.06
C PHE A 73 13.91 -11.35 -1.30
N MET A 74 13.87 -11.44 0.03
CA MET A 74 14.40 -10.43 0.93
C MET A 74 15.13 -11.16 2.07
N SER A 75 16.43 -10.91 2.22
CA SER A 75 17.30 -11.62 3.18
C SER A 75 16.72 -11.61 4.59
N TYR A 76 16.16 -10.48 5.03
CA TYR A 76 15.53 -10.37 6.35
C TYR A 76 14.38 -11.37 6.53
N ASN A 77 13.48 -11.50 5.56
CA ASN A 77 12.34 -12.43 5.66
C ASN A 77 12.78 -13.89 5.63
N TRP A 78 13.80 -14.21 4.85
CA TRP A 78 14.31 -15.58 4.73
C TRP A 78 15.16 -16.04 5.92
N GLN A 79 15.54 -15.13 6.84
CA GLN A 79 16.13 -15.47 8.13
C GLN A 79 15.08 -16.01 9.12
N HIS A 80 13.82 -15.74 8.95
CA HIS A 80 12.74 -16.28 9.78
C HIS A 80 12.40 -17.70 9.34
N ALA A 81 12.34 -18.64 10.29
CA ALA A 81 12.09 -20.05 10.01
C ALA A 81 10.81 -20.33 9.21
N SER A 82 9.79 -19.49 9.35
CA SER A 82 8.50 -19.65 8.66
C SER A 82 8.58 -19.43 7.14
N THR A 83 9.36 -18.47 6.68
CA THR A 83 9.40 -18.12 5.24
C THR A 83 10.00 -19.24 4.37
N PRO A 84 11.17 -19.83 4.69
CA PRO A 84 11.68 -20.97 3.94
C PRO A 84 10.76 -22.20 3.96
N VAL A 85 10.11 -22.49 5.09
CA VAL A 85 9.13 -23.60 5.17
C VAL A 85 7.94 -23.31 4.25
N TRP A 86 7.42 -22.09 4.25
CA TRP A 86 6.32 -21.70 3.37
C TRP A 86 6.70 -21.81 1.89
N GLU A 87 7.90 -21.38 1.52
CA GLU A 87 8.44 -21.54 0.17
C GLU A 87 8.61 -23.02 -0.23
N GLN A 88 9.11 -23.87 0.67
CA GLN A 88 9.21 -25.31 0.43
C GLN A 88 7.84 -25.96 0.18
N LEU A 89 6.82 -25.58 0.93
CA LEU A 89 5.44 -26.05 0.72
C LEU A 89 4.90 -25.61 -0.64
N HIS A 90 5.21 -24.37 -1.07
CA HIS A 90 4.85 -23.89 -2.39
C HIS A 90 5.52 -24.72 -3.49
N ARG A 91 6.84 -24.89 -3.43
CA ARG A 91 7.62 -25.68 -4.41
C ARG A 91 7.17 -27.14 -4.48
N ALA A 92 6.69 -27.68 -3.36
CA ALA A 92 6.14 -29.04 -3.29
C ALA A 92 4.68 -29.13 -3.79
N GLY A 93 4.06 -28.02 -4.25
CA GLY A 93 2.67 -27.99 -4.69
C GLY A 93 1.65 -28.24 -3.57
N LYS A 94 2.04 -28.02 -2.31
CA LYS A 94 1.19 -28.28 -1.12
C LYS A 94 0.41 -27.07 -0.66
N LEU A 95 0.49 -25.95 -1.35
CA LEU A 95 -0.29 -24.75 -1.05
C LEU A 95 -1.42 -24.55 -2.04
N SER A 96 -2.56 -24.07 -1.54
CA SER A 96 -3.69 -23.67 -2.35
C SER A 96 -4.31 -22.38 -1.80
N GLY A 97 -5.17 -21.72 -2.59
CA GLY A 97 -5.86 -20.50 -2.18
C GLY A 97 -4.91 -19.33 -1.82
N PRO A 98 -5.27 -18.52 -0.82
CA PRO A 98 -4.53 -17.30 -0.48
C PRO A 98 -3.04 -17.53 -0.17
N PRO A 99 -2.62 -18.56 0.59
CA PRO A 99 -1.21 -18.83 0.84
C PRO A 99 -0.39 -19.09 -0.43
N ALA A 100 -0.98 -19.69 -1.47
CA ALA A 100 -0.31 -19.94 -2.73
C ALA A 100 -0.14 -18.66 -3.56
N ARG A 101 -1.08 -17.71 -3.47
CA ARG A 101 -1.04 -16.45 -4.23
C ARG A 101 0.19 -15.61 -3.92
N PHE A 102 0.70 -15.67 -2.70
CA PHE A 102 1.92 -14.94 -2.32
C PHE A 102 3.11 -15.31 -3.21
N PHE A 103 3.18 -16.56 -3.68
CA PHE A 103 4.22 -17.07 -4.55
C PHE A 103 3.84 -17.08 -6.05
N ALA A 104 2.69 -16.50 -6.42
CA ALA A 104 2.34 -16.37 -7.83
C ALA A 104 3.39 -15.55 -8.58
N ALA A 105 3.73 -15.97 -9.80
CA ALA A 105 4.77 -15.33 -10.61
C ALA A 105 4.49 -13.85 -10.93
N THR A 106 3.22 -13.46 -10.91
CA THR A 106 2.75 -12.10 -11.21
C THR A 106 1.68 -11.67 -10.22
N LYS A 107 1.41 -10.37 -10.16
CA LYS A 107 0.33 -9.76 -9.40
C LYS A 107 -0.78 -9.24 -10.32
N PRO A 108 -2.01 -9.09 -9.86
CA PRO A 108 -3.01 -8.30 -10.56
C PRO A 108 -2.53 -6.86 -10.75
N VAL A 109 -2.88 -6.25 -11.88
CA VAL A 109 -2.59 -4.82 -12.13
C VAL A 109 -3.36 -3.93 -11.17
N GLU A 110 -4.59 -4.34 -10.85
CA GLU A 110 -5.50 -3.63 -9.94
C GLU A 110 -6.15 -4.60 -8.98
N GLU A 111 -6.35 -4.14 -7.76
CA GLU A 111 -7.04 -4.89 -6.74
C GLU A 111 -8.07 -4.00 -6.06
N LEU A 112 -9.26 -4.55 -5.84
CA LEU A 112 -10.34 -3.90 -5.11
C LEU A 112 -10.90 -4.85 -4.07
N TYR A 113 -11.02 -4.41 -2.84
CA TYR A 113 -11.50 -5.22 -1.72
C TYR A 113 -12.59 -4.48 -0.94
N ASP A 114 -13.69 -5.17 -0.61
CA ASP A 114 -14.67 -4.70 0.38
C ASP A 114 -14.16 -5.11 1.77
N VAL A 115 -13.43 -4.24 2.43
CA VAL A 115 -12.75 -4.55 3.69
C VAL A 115 -13.67 -4.72 4.89
N GLN A 116 -14.96 -4.41 4.76
CA GLN A 116 -15.97 -4.72 5.76
C GLN A 116 -16.45 -6.17 5.65
N ARG A 117 -16.57 -6.70 4.43
CA ARG A 117 -17.01 -8.07 4.17
C ARG A 117 -15.85 -9.05 4.07
N ASP A 118 -14.71 -8.56 3.61
CA ASP A 118 -13.48 -9.31 3.40
C ASP A 118 -12.28 -8.60 4.08
N PRO A 119 -12.21 -8.63 5.42
CA PRO A 119 -11.14 -7.96 6.16
C PRO A 119 -9.74 -8.53 5.85
N TRP A 120 -9.67 -9.74 5.33
CA TRP A 120 -8.44 -10.42 4.94
C TRP A 120 -8.02 -10.13 3.50
N GLN A 121 -8.85 -9.42 2.71
CA GLN A 121 -8.55 -9.02 1.34
C GLN A 121 -8.21 -10.24 0.45
N ILE A 122 -9.05 -11.26 0.54
CA ILE A 122 -8.88 -12.52 -0.20
C ILE A 122 -9.52 -12.44 -1.59
N ASN A 123 -10.66 -11.74 -1.72
CA ASN A 123 -11.47 -11.72 -2.93
C ASN A 123 -11.27 -10.39 -3.68
N ASN A 124 -10.44 -10.41 -4.71
CA ASN A 124 -10.23 -9.24 -5.56
C ASN A 124 -11.47 -9.00 -6.44
N LEU A 125 -12.14 -7.88 -6.23
CA LEU A 125 -13.37 -7.46 -6.92
C LEU A 125 -13.09 -6.60 -8.16
N ALA A 126 -11.83 -6.32 -8.51
CA ALA A 126 -11.49 -5.38 -9.59
C ALA A 126 -12.00 -5.82 -10.97
N ALA A 127 -12.23 -7.11 -11.19
CA ALA A 127 -12.78 -7.64 -12.43
C ALA A 127 -14.30 -7.85 -12.39
N ASP A 128 -14.95 -7.64 -11.26
CA ASP A 128 -16.39 -7.83 -11.11
C ASP A 128 -17.16 -6.59 -11.59
N PRO A 129 -18.00 -6.69 -12.63
CA PRO A 129 -18.77 -5.57 -13.15
C PRO A 129 -19.67 -4.87 -12.13
N VAL A 130 -20.14 -5.59 -11.11
CA VAL A 130 -20.97 -5.04 -10.03
C VAL A 130 -20.24 -3.93 -9.27
N TYR A 131 -18.92 -3.99 -9.19
CA TYR A 131 -18.07 -3.01 -8.49
C TYR A 131 -17.37 -2.02 -9.43
N ALA A 132 -17.72 -1.99 -10.73
CA ALA A 132 -17.06 -1.13 -11.71
C ALA A 132 -17.10 0.36 -11.33
N ALA A 133 -18.21 0.85 -10.81
CA ALA A 133 -18.34 2.24 -10.38
C ALA A 133 -17.39 2.58 -9.21
N GLU A 134 -17.28 1.68 -8.23
CA GLU A 134 -16.37 1.85 -7.10
C GLU A 134 -14.91 1.78 -7.52
N LEU A 135 -14.58 0.86 -8.41
CA LEU A 135 -13.25 0.75 -8.99
C LEU A 135 -12.83 2.06 -9.68
N ILE A 136 -13.72 2.61 -10.53
CA ILE A 136 -13.46 3.88 -11.23
C ILE A 136 -13.31 5.03 -10.23
N ARG A 137 -14.18 5.12 -9.24
CA ARG A 137 -14.15 6.17 -8.21
C ARG A 137 -12.81 6.19 -7.47
N LEU A 138 -12.38 5.03 -6.96
CA LEU A 138 -11.15 4.93 -6.18
C LEU A 138 -9.89 5.05 -7.05
N ARG A 139 -9.92 4.55 -8.28
CA ARG A 139 -8.85 4.76 -9.27
C ARG A 139 -8.64 6.24 -9.55
N THR A 140 -9.70 6.99 -9.80
CA THR A 140 -9.65 8.43 -10.03
C THR A 140 -9.13 9.19 -8.81
N LEU A 141 -9.62 8.81 -7.62
CA LEU A 141 -9.18 9.42 -6.36
C LEU A 141 -7.68 9.17 -6.11
N LEU A 142 -7.19 7.95 -6.34
CA LEU A 142 -5.77 7.63 -6.20
C LEU A 142 -4.91 8.43 -7.20
N ALA A 143 -5.33 8.50 -8.47
CA ALA A 143 -4.60 9.26 -9.49
C ALA A 143 -4.50 10.75 -9.12
N ALA A 144 -5.60 11.37 -8.71
CA ALA A 144 -5.62 12.76 -8.26
C ALA A 144 -4.71 13.00 -7.05
N GLN A 145 -4.67 12.05 -6.10
CA GLN A 145 -3.78 12.16 -4.94
C GLN A 145 -2.31 12.02 -5.32
N MET A 146 -1.96 11.10 -6.21
CA MET A 146 -0.58 10.94 -6.68
C MET A 146 -0.10 12.22 -7.38
N GLU A 147 -0.95 12.87 -8.17
CA GLU A 147 -0.67 14.15 -8.82
C GLU A 147 -0.49 15.27 -7.77
N ALA A 148 -1.44 15.43 -6.85
CA ALA A 148 -1.40 16.44 -5.80
C ALA A 148 -0.18 16.30 -4.88
N ALA A 149 0.25 15.07 -4.62
CA ALA A 149 1.43 14.77 -3.82
C ALA A 149 2.74 14.90 -4.61
N SER A 150 2.70 15.13 -5.93
CA SER A 150 3.86 15.07 -6.82
C SER A 150 4.62 13.75 -6.63
N ASP A 151 3.90 12.63 -6.69
CA ASP A 151 4.44 11.31 -6.38
C ASP A 151 5.58 10.92 -7.34
N LEU A 152 6.78 10.87 -6.81
CA LEU A 152 8.00 10.54 -7.57
C LEU A 152 8.29 9.03 -7.62
N GLY A 153 7.49 8.18 -6.98
CA GLY A 153 7.72 6.73 -6.89
C GLY A 153 7.63 5.99 -8.22
N LEU A 154 7.08 6.64 -9.27
CA LEU A 154 7.10 6.10 -10.63
C LEU A 154 8.39 6.39 -11.39
N LEU A 155 9.26 7.26 -10.87
CA LEU A 155 10.55 7.51 -11.46
C LEU A 155 11.53 6.39 -11.10
N PRO A 156 12.39 5.96 -12.04
CA PRO A 156 13.47 5.04 -11.72
C PRO A 156 14.35 5.58 -10.59
N GLU A 157 14.78 4.73 -9.66
CA GLU A 157 15.62 5.15 -8.53
C GLU A 157 16.88 5.91 -8.95
N ARG A 158 17.48 5.49 -10.06
CA ARG A 158 18.65 6.21 -10.64
C ARG A 158 18.34 7.66 -10.92
N GLU A 159 17.16 7.96 -11.45
CA GLU A 159 16.71 9.32 -11.74
C GLU A 159 16.46 10.11 -10.46
N LEU A 160 15.82 9.48 -9.47
CA LEU A 160 15.61 10.09 -8.15
C LEU A 160 16.93 10.46 -7.48
N HIS A 161 17.94 9.57 -7.54
CA HIS A 161 19.26 9.85 -6.99
C HIS A 161 20.00 10.96 -7.74
N ALA A 162 19.85 11.04 -9.06
CA ALA A 162 20.43 12.12 -9.86
C ALA A 162 19.85 13.49 -9.47
N ARG A 163 18.52 13.58 -9.31
CA ARG A 163 17.82 14.83 -8.93
C ARG A 163 18.13 15.31 -7.51
N ARG A 164 18.48 14.40 -6.60
CA ARG A 164 18.86 14.75 -5.22
C ARG A 164 20.22 15.41 -5.09
N ARG A 165 21.08 15.26 -6.11
CA ARG A 165 22.46 15.77 -6.10
C ARG A 165 22.63 17.12 -6.79
N GLY A 166 21.61 17.62 -7.47
CA GLY A 166 21.53 18.94 -8.06
C GLY A 166 20.73 19.90 -7.20
#